data_051eded3b50f67e3f63df3a79ef15685
#
_entry.id   051eded3b50f67e3f63df3a79ef15685
#
_cell.length_a   1.000
_cell.length_b   1.000
_cell.length_c   1.000
_cell.angle_alpha   90.00
_cell.angle_beta   90.00
_cell.angle_gamma   90.00
#
_symmetry.space_group_name_H-M   'P 1'
#
loop_
_entity.id
_entity.type
_entity.pdbx_description
1 polymer ?
#
loop_
_entity_poly.entity_id
_entity_poly.type
_entity_poly.pdbx_seq_one_letter_code
_entity_poly.pdbx_strand_id
1 'polypeptide(L)'
;MNILVTGGTGFVGKPLVESLLSRGDSVTVLTRSIEKAQAVFPEKTPQFLTALSTLKDLNAFDAVINLAGEPIFDKRWTIQQKEKLRHSRIDLTQQIVQLINQSEHPPVLISGSATGIYGNCGEDKITEETNPSSQFTAQLCIDWENTAKQANTRVCLVRTGLVLSPKEGAFAKILPLYRFGLGGKLGN
;
A
#
# COMPACT_ATOMS: atom_id res chain seq x y z
N MET A 1 -5.10 -20.02 1.77
CA MET A 1 -5.35 -19.21 0.56
C MET A 1 -4.03 -18.93 -0.13
N ASN A 2 -4.05 -18.73 -1.44
CA ASN A 2 -2.90 -18.26 -2.22
C ASN A 2 -3.03 -16.74 -2.40
N ILE A 3 -2.09 -15.98 -1.87
CA ILE A 3 -2.21 -14.51 -1.79
C ILE A 3 -1.00 -13.84 -2.44
N LEU A 4 -1.26 -12.95 -3.40
CA LEU A 4 -0.24 -12.07 -3.97
C LEU A 4 -0.22 -10.75 -3.17
N VAL A 5 0.96 -10.36 -2.66
CA VAL A 5 1.12 -9.12 -1.90
C VAL A 5 2.13 -8.22 -2.60
N THR A 6 1.73 -7.01 -2.94
CA THR A 6 2.66 -5.95 -3.34
C THR A 6 2.97 -5.05 -2.16
N GLY A 7 4.19 -4.53 -2.07
CA GLY A 7 4.61 -3.77 -0.89
C GLY A 7 4.80 -4.62 0.38
N GLY A 8 4.87 -5.94 0.24
CA GLY A 8 4.97 -6.90 1.34
C GLY A 8 6.23 -6.75 2.23
N THR A 9 7.28 -6.09 1.73
CA THR A 9 8.51 -5.81 2.51
C THR A 9 8.46 -4.47 3.24
N GLY A 10 7.38 -3.69 3.06
CA GLY A 10 7.22 -2.37 3.68
C GLY A 10 6.68 -2.44 5.10
N PHE A 11 6.56 -1.26 5.71
CA PHE A 11 6.15 -1.07 7.10
C PHE A 11 4.83 -1.77 7.49
N VAL A 12 3.81 -1.65 6.65
CA VAL A 12 2.51 -2.34 6.85
C VAL A 12 2.53 -3.76 6.27
N GLY A 13 3.23 -3.93 5.15
CA GLY A 13 3.24 -5.20 4.42
C GLY A 13 3.97 -6.32 5.14
N LYS A 14 5.10 -6.04 5.80
CA LYS A 14 5.88 -7.06 6.51
C LYS A 14 5.07 -7.77 7.59
N PRO A 15 4.50 -7.10 8.60
CA PRO A 15 3.69 -7.76 9.62
C PRO A 15 2.45 -8.44 9.05
N LEU A 16 1.87 -7.91 7.96
CA LEU A 16 0.77 -8.57 7.28
C LEU A 16 1.22 -9.92 6.67
N VAL A 17 2.32 -9.94 5.93
CA VAL A 17 2.88 -11.17 5.32
C VAL A 17 3.21 -12.19 6.40
N GLU A 18 3.86 -11.79 7.49
CA GLU A 18 4.17 -12.65 8.63
C GLU A 18 2.90 -13.27 9.26
N SER A 19 1.85 -12.46 9.41
CA SER A 19 0.55 -12.91 9.93
C SER A 19 -0.12 -13.92 8.99
N LEU A 20 -0.12 -13.66 7.67
CA LEU A 20 -0.69 -14.56 6.66
C LEU A 20 0.05 -15.90 6.64
N LEU A 21 1.38 -15.89 6.62
CA LEU A 21 2.20 -17.10 6.70
C LEU A 21 1.97 -17.88 8.00
N SER A 22 1.77 -17.18 9.12
CA SER A 22 1.48 -17.80 10.41
C SER A 22 0.09 -18.44 10.46
N ARG A 23 -0.86 -17.93 9.69
CA ARG A 23 -2.19 -18.50 9.49
C ARG A 23 -2.18 -19.74 8.59
N GLY A 24 -1.07 -20.01 7.90
CA GLY A 24 -0.91 -21.15 6.98
C GLY A 24 -1.28 -20.82 5.53
N ASP A 25 -1.35 -19.52 5.17
CA ASP A 25 -1.56 -19.11 3.78
C ASP A 25 -0.26 -19.26 2.96
N SER A 26 -0.42 -19.49 1.67
CA SER A 26 0.66 -19.40 0.69
C SER A 26 0.75 -17.95 0.21
N VAL A 27 1.89 -17.29 0.47
CA VAL A 27 2.07 -15.87 0.16
C VAL A 27 3.17 -15.69 -0.87
N THR A 28 2.85 -14.97 -1.95
CA THR A 28 3.82 -14.49 -2.95
C THR A 28 3.98 -12.99 -2.82
N VAL A 29 5.21 -12.51 -2.59
CA VAL A 29 5.52 -11.08 -2.46
C VAL A 29 6.16 -10.56 -3.74
N LEU A 30 5.54 -9.55 -4.35
CA LEU A 30 6.16 -8.79 -5.44
C LEU A 30 7.26 -7.89 -4.86
N THR A 31 8.49 -8.07 -5.34
CA THR A 31 9.67 -7.32 -4.88
C THR A 31 10.60 -6.97 -6.03
N ARG A 32 11.32 -5.87 -5.92
CA ARG A 32 12.36 -5.46 -6.87
C ARG A 32 13.71 -6.17 -6.65
N SER A 33 13.90 -6.79 -5.48
CA SER A 33 15.12 -7.53 -5.13
C SER A 33 14.76 -8.67 -4.19
N ILE A 34 14.94 -9.91 -4.66
CA ILE A 34 14.70 -11.13 -3.87
C ILE A 34 15.64 -11.17 -2.67
N GLU A 35 16.90 -10.87 -2.87
CA GLU A 35 17.93 -10.88 -1.82
C GLU A 35 17.54 -9.98 -0.63
N LYS A 36 17.13 -8.72 -0.92
CA LYS A 36 16.68 -7.79 0.13
C LYS A 36 15.40 -8.27 0.79
N ALA A 37 14.48 -8.84 0.02
CA ALA A 37 13.22 -9.35 0.55
C ALA A 37 13.42 -10.57 1.45
N GLN A 38 14.32 -11.48 1.10
CA GLN A 38 14.69 -12.63 1.96
C GLN A 38 15.23 -12.18 3.32
N ALA A 39 16.05 -11.15 3.36
CA ALA A 39 16.57 -10.59 4.62
C ALA A 39 15.47 -9.99 5.52
N VAL A 40 14.32 -9.62 4.96
CA VAL A 40 13.16 -9.11 5.72
C VAL A 40 12.40 -10.24 6.43
N PHE A 41 12.43 -11.48 5.88
CA PHE A 41 11.67 -12.65 6.36
C PHE A 41 12.60 -13.81 6.75
N PRO A 42 13.35 -13.71 7.86
CA PRO A 42 14.37 -14.71 8.23
C PRO A 42 13.76 -16.05 8.72
N GLU A 43 12.56 -16.03 9.32
CA GLU A 43 11.96 -17.21 9.94
C GLU A 43 11.00 -17.97 9.03
N LYS A 44 10.14 -17.25 8.31
CA LYS A 44 9.15 -17.81 7.39
C LYS A 44 9.22 -17.05 6.07
N THR A 45 9.71 -17.71 5.05
CA THR A 45 9.95 -17.08 3.75
C THR A 45 8.74 -17.25 2.83
N PRO A 46 8.12 -16.14 2.38
CA PRO A 46 7.13 -16.18 1.31
C PRO A 46 7.80 -16.54 -0.02
N GLN A 47 7.01 -16.87 -1.04
CA GLN A 47 7.49 -16.90 -2.42
C GLN A 47 7.75 -15.47 -2.90
N PHE A 48 8.67 -15.31 -3.85
CA PHE A 48 9.01 -13.99 -4.40
C PHE A 48 8.76 -13.95 -5.90
N LEU A 49 8.21 -12.83 -6.34
CA LEU A 49 8.00 -12.47 -7.73
C LEU A 49 8.70 -11.14 -8.01
N THR A 50 9.45 -11.03 -9.11
CA THR A 50 10.18 -9.80 -9.42
C THR A 50 9.45 -8.87 -10.38
N ALA A 51 8.53 -9.41 -11.20
CA ALA A 51 7.76 -8.63 -12.16
C ALA A 51 6.41 -9.27 -12.45
N LEU A 52 5.35 -8.49 -12.49
CA LEU A 52 4.00 -8.94 -12.87
C LEU A 52 3.94 -9.38 -14.34
N SER A 53 4.80 -8.82 -15.19
CA SER A 53 4.86 -9.17 -16.63
C SER A 53 5.26 -10.63 -16.92
N THR A 54 5.71 -11.37 -15.92
CA THR A 54 5.96 -12.82 -16.04
C THR A 54 4.69 -13.65 -15.91
N LEU A 55 3.60 -13.05 -15.46
CA LEU A 55 2.29 -13.69 -15.29
C LEU A 55 1.42 -13.40 -16.52
N LYS A 56 0.63 -14.37 -16.93
CA LYS A 56 -0.39 -14.20 -17.98
C LYS A 56 -1.72 -13.76 -17.38
N ASP A 57 -2.02 -14.23 -16.20
CA ASP A 57 -3.23 -13.99 -15.42
C ASP A 57 -2.96 -14.21 -13.94
N LEU A 58 -3.98 -14.11 -13.11
CA LEU A 58 -3.91 -14.30 -11.65
C LEU A 58 -4.78 -15.47 -11.16
N ASN A 59 -5.11 -16.43 -12.02
CA ASN A 59 -5.95 -17.59 -11.69
C ASN A 59 -5.41 -18.44 -10.52
N ALA A 60 -4.09 -18.39 -10.29
CA ALA A 60 -3.44 -19.12 -9.20
C ALA A 60 -3.64 -18.50 -7.82
N PHE A 61 -4.22 -17.30 -7.75
CA PHE A 61 -4.38 -16.54 -6.50
C PHE A 61 -5.85 -16.41 -6.10
N ASP A 62 -6.13 -16.52 -4.81
CA ASP A 62 -7.46 -16.25 -4.22
C ASP A 62 -7.65 -14.75 -3.94
N ALA A 63 -6.56 -14.05 -3.63
CA ALA A 63 -6.59 -12.62 -3.33
C ALA A 63 -5.29 -11.91 -3.76
N VAL A 64 -5.43 -10.63 -4.11
CA VAL A 64 -4.32 -9.69 -4.30
C VAL A 64 -4.43 -8.59 -3.27
N ILE A 65 -3.35 -8.35 -2.52
CA ILE A 65 -3.24 -7.24 -1.57
C ILE A 65 -2.22 -6.24 -2.11
N ASN A 66 -2.70 -5.09 -2.56
CA ASN A 66 -1.89 -4.07 -3.21
C ASN A 66 -1.58 -2.93 -2.24
N LEU A 67 -0.41 -2.98 -1.60
CA LEU A 67 0.09 -1.98 -0.64
C LEU A 67 1.32 -1.22 -1.15
N ALA A 68 1.77 -1.50 -2.37
CA ALA A 68 2.98 -0.88 -2.89
C ALA A 68 2.77 0.61 -3.19
N GLY A 69 3.76 1.40 -2.84
CA GLY A 69 3.80 2.83 -3.12
C GLY A 69 5.09 3.46 -2.61
N GLU A 70 5.59 4.46 -3.32
CA GLU A 70 6.72 5.28 -2.86
C GLU A 70 6.34 5.98 -1.55
N PRO A 71 7.22 6.01 -0.52
CA PRO A 71 6.95 6.68 0.75
C PRO A 71 6.64 8.17 0.57
N ILE A 72 5.52 8.62 1.18
CA ILE A 72 5.01 9.96 0.95
C ILE A 72 5.73 11.04 1.76
N PHE A 73 6.32 10.67 2.90
CA PHE A 73 6.94 11.61 3.85
C PHE A 73 8.47 11.64 3.81
N ASP A 74 9.13 10.86 2.93
CA ASP A 74 10.58 10.72 2.94
C ASP A 74 11.30 11.84 2.16
N LYS A 75 10.61 12.48 1.22
CA LYS A 75 11.19 13.48 0.32
C LYS A 75 10.29 14.69 0.16
N ARG A 76 10.88 15.84 -0.19
CA ARG A 76 10.14 17.05 -0.56
C ARG A 76 9.27 16.78 -1.80
N TRP A 77 8.07 17.33 -1.84
CA TRP A 77 7.11 17.15 -2.93
C TRP A 77 7.41 18.09 -4.10
N THR A 78 8.53 17.83 -4.79
CA THR A 78 8.80 18.44 -6.10
C THR A 78 7.85 17.84 -7.15
N ILE A 79 7.78 18.43 -8.33
CA ILE A 79 7.00 17.89 -9.47
C ILE A 79 7.42 16.44 -9.74
N GLN A 80 8.72 16.18 -9.87
CA GLN A 80 9.27 14.82 -10.11
C GLN A 80 8.92 13.84 -8.99
N GLN A 81 8.92 14.28 -7.72
CA GLN A 81 8.54 13.40 -6.62
C GLN A 81 7.03 13.09 -6.62
N LYS A 82 6.19 14.06 -6.97
CA LYS A 82 4.74 13.84 -7.14
C LYS A 82 4.45 12.84 -8.25
N GLU A 83 5.17 12.92 -9.38
CA GLU A 83 5.09 11.94 -10.45
C GLU A 83 5.50 10.54 -9.99
N LYS A 84 6.62 10.40 -9.26
CA LYS A 84 7.03 9.12 -8.68
C LYS A 84 5.99 8.54 -7.72
N LEU A 85 5.39 9.38 -6.88
CA LEU A 85 4.31 8.97 -5.98
C LEU A 85 3.11 8.44 -6.75
N ARG A 86 2.79 9.06 -7.88
CA ARG A 86 1.71 8.68 -8.77
C ARG A 86 2.02 7.37 -9.50
N HIS A 87 3.11 7.30 -10.22
CA HIS A 87 3.53 6.12 -10.98
C HIS A 87 3.67 4.87 -10.11
N SER A 88 4.25 5.02 -8.90
CA SER A 88 4.43 3.89 -7.99
C SER A 88 3.12 3.22 -7.54
N ARG A 89 1.98 3.92 -7.66
CA ARG A 89 0.65 3.43 -7.29
C ARG A 89 -0.20 3.09 -8.50
N ILE A 90 -0.34 4.04 -9.41
CA ILE A 90 -1.29 3.93 -10.53
C ILE A 90 -0.82 2.89 -11.53
N ASP A 91 0.44 2.95 -12.00
CA ASP A 91 0.93 2.04 -13.03
C ASP A 91 0.95 0.58 -12.55
N LEU A 92 1.36 0.38 -11.28
CA LEU A 92 1.34 -0.95 -10.70
C LEU A 92 -0.10 -1.48 -10.54
N THR A 93 -1.03 -0.62 -10.10
CA THR A 93 -2.44 -1.01 -9.95
C THR A 93 -3.06 -1.32 -11.31
N GLN A 94 -2.73 -0.57 -12.36
CA GLN A 94 -3.16 -0.86 -13.73
C GLN A 94 -2.69 -2.24 -14.19
N GLN A 95 -1.44 -2.61 -13.94
CA GLN A 95 -0.92 -3.94 -14.28
C GLN A 95 -1.68 -5.05 -13.53
N ILE A 96 -1.94 -4.86 -12.24
CA ILE A 96 -2.73 -5.80 -11.42
C ILE A 96 -4.15 -5.94 -12.02
N VAL A 97 -4.81 -4.83 -12.31
CA VAL A 97 -6.16 -4.80 -12.88
C VAL A 97 -6.21 -5.49 -14.23
N GLN A 98 -5.23 -5.27 -15.10
CA GLN A 98 -5.13 -5.95 -16.38
C GLN A 98 -5.05 -7.48 -16.22
N LEU A 99 -4.19 -7.95 -15.30
CA LEU A 99 -4.06 -9.38 -15.03
C LEU A 99 -5.34 -9.98 -14.41
N ILE A 100 -5.99 -9.26 -13.49
CA ILE A 100 -7.29 -9.66 -12.93
C ILE A 100 -8.33 -9.81 -14.06
N ASN A 101 -8.40 -8.83 -14.95
CA ASN A 101 -9.39 -8.81 -16.03
C ASN A 101 -9.12 -9.85 -17.14
N GLN A 102 -7.91 -10.42 -17.20
CA GLN A 102 -7.53 -11.53 -18.06
C GLN A 102 -7.76 -12.91 -17.41
N SER A 103 -8.05 -12.92 -16.09
CA SER A 103 -8.23 -14.16 -15.34
C SER A 103 -9.64 -14.74 -15.55
N GLU A 104 -9.73 -16.07 -15.72
CA GLU A 104 -11.00 -16.81 -15.74
C GLU A 104 -11.60 -16.91 -14.33
N HIS A 105 -10.72 -17.02 -13.32
CA HIS A 105 -11.06 -17.05 -11.90
C HIS A 105 -10.38 -15.86 -11.20
N PRO A 106 -10.92 -14.63 -11.33
CA PRO A 106 -10.26 -13.43 -10.85
C PRO A 106 -10.21 -13.41 -9.32
N PRO A 107 -9.04 -13.14 -8.73
CA PRO A 107 -8.88 -13.00 -7.28
C PRO A 107 -9.59 -11.74 -6.76
N VAL A 108 -9.95 -11.73 -5.48
CA VAL A 108 -10.40 -10.51 -4.79
C VAL A 108 -9.25 -9.51 -4.75
N LEU A 109 -9.52 -8.22 -5.07
CA LEU A 109 -8.54 -7.15 -4.97
C LEU A 109 -8.75 -6.35 -3.67
N ILE A 110 -7.74 -6.34 -2.80
CA ILE A 110 -7.65 -5.45 -1.64
C ILE A 110 -6.60 -4.39 -1.97
N SER A 111 -7.04 -3.18 -2.29
CA SER A 111 -6.14 -2.09 -2.67
C SER A 111 -6.01 -1.06 -1.55
N GLY A 112 -4.76 -0.69 -1.26
CA GLY A 112 -4.46 0.42 -0.36
C GLY A 112 -5.04 1.72 -0.89
N SER A 113 -5.39 2.58 0.05
CA SER A 113 -5.73 3.99 -0.10
C SER A 113 -5.32 4.70 1.20
N ALA A 114 -5.73 5.93 1.41
CA ALA A 114 -5.41 6.65 2.64
C ALA A 114 -6.53 7.62 3.05
N THR A 115 -6.66 7.85 4.36
CA THR A 115 -7.56 8.89 4.90
C THR A 115 -7.19 10.30 4.44
N GLY A 116 -5.98 10.48 3.88
CA GLY A 116 -5.57 11.72 3.20
C GLY A 116 -6.44 12.14 2.01
N ILE A 117 -7.35 11.27 1.55
CA ILE A 117 -8.38 11.59 0.55
C ILE A 117 -9.33 12.70 1.03
N TYR A 118 -9.60 12.76 2.32
CA TYR A 118 -10.54 13.73 2.89
C TYR A 118 -9.92 15.11 3.14
N GLY A 119 -8.59 15.20 3.30
CA GLY A 119 -7.91 16.44 3.67
C GLY A 119 -8.18 16.84 5.12
N ASN A 120 -8.25 18.16 5.37
CA ASN A 120 -8.57 18.71 6.68
C ASN A 120 -10.06 19.02 6.78
N CYS A 121 -10.78 18.31 7.59
CA CYS A 121 -12.22 18.47 7.82
C CYS A 121 -12.55 19.08 9.21
N GLY A 122 -11.54 19.61 9.93
CA GLY A 122 -11.73 20.17 11.26
C GLY A 122 -12.26 19.13 12.25
N GLU A 123 -13.37 19.43 12.92
CA GLU A 123 -14.04 18.57 13.92
C GLU A 123 -15.16 17.70 13.32
N ASP A 124 -15.35 17.74 12.00
CA ASP A 124 -16.44 17.00 11.35
C ASP A 124 -16.18 15.49 11.41
N LYS A 125 -17.26 14.73 11.61
CA LYS A 125 -17.20 13.27 11.51
C LYS A 125 -17.04 12.88 10.04
N ILE A 126 -15.97 12.15 9.75
CA ILE A 126 -15.66 11.64 8.42
C ILE A 126 -16.14 10.21 8.30
N THR A 127 -16.84 9.92 7.20
CA THR A 127 -17.26 8.59 6.79
C THR A 127 -16.70 8.28 5.41
N GLU A 128 -16.86 7.06 4.93
CA GLU A 128 -16.45 6.66 3.59
C GLU A 128 -17.18 7.45 2.48
N GLU A 129 -18.33 8.03 2.78
CA GLU A 129 -19.17 8.83 1.87
C GLU A 129 -18.77 10.31 1.85
N THR A 130 -17.88 10.74 2.77
CA THR A 130 -17.41 12.12 2.81
C THR A 130 -16.67 12.48 1.52
N ASN A 131 -17.01 13.65 0.95
CA ASN A 131 -16.41 14.11 -0.30
C ASN A 131 -14.88 14.29 -0.16
N PRO A 132 -14.11 13.88 -1.18
CA PRO A 132 -12.67 14.11 -1.23
C PRO A 132 -12.32 15.59 -1.22
N SER A 133 -11.16 15.93 -0.68
CA SER A 133 -10.60 17.29 -0.81
C SER A 133 -9.94 17.51 -2.18
N SER A 134 -9.57 18.76 -2.47
CA SER A 134 -8.87 19.15 -3.71
C SER A 134 -7.33 19.07 -3.60
N GLN A 135 -6.78 18.58 -2.48
CA GLN A 135 -5.34 18.51 -2.28
C GLN A 135 -4.68 17.42 -3.15
N PHE A 136 -3.38 17.56 -3.41
CA PHE A 136 -2.62 16.56 -4.18
C PHE A 136 -2.75 15.14 -3.61
N THR A 137 -2.72 14.99 -2.29
CA THR A 137 -2.87 13.67 -1.63
C THR A 137 -4.24 13.07 -1.86
N ALA A 138 -5.28 13.90 -1.85
CA ALA A 138 -6.62 13.45 -2.16
C ALA A 138 -6.75 13.01 -3.62
N GLN A 139 -6.25 13.81 -4.55
CA GLN A 139 -6.26 13.46 -5.99
C GLN A 139 -5.48 12.15 -6.24
N LEU A 140 -4.33 11.95 -5.58
CA LEU A 140 -3.56 10.72 -5.66
C LEU A 140 -4.37 9.51 -5.19
N CYS A 141 -5.10 9.63 -4.08
CA CYS A 141 -5.97 8.56 -3.57
C CYS A 141 -7.15 8.30 -4.51
N ILE A 142 -7.80 9.36 -5.02
CA ILE A 142 -8.91 9.25 -5.98
C ILE A 142 -8.47 8.48 -7.23
N ASP A 143 -7.34 8.85 -7.81
CA ASP A 143 -6.82 8.20 -9.02
C ASP A 143 -6.46 6.73 -8.74
N TRP A 144 -5.88 6.46 -7.58
CA TRP A 144 -5.54 5.10 -7.18
C TRP A 144 -6.78 4.23 -6.97
N GLU A 145 -7.79 4.73 -6.24
CA GLU A 145 -9.07 4.04 -6.04
C GLU A 145 -9.82 3.81 -7.35
N ASN A 146 -9.86 4.83 -8.22
CA ASN A 146 -10.52 4.72 -9.53
C ASN A 146 -9.82 3.69 -10.44
N THR A 147 -8.50 3.60 -10.37
CA THR A 147 -7.76 2.57 -11.11
C THR A 147 -8.10 1.18 -10.57
N ALA A 148 -8.10 0.98 -9.25
CA ALA A 148 -8.43 -0.32 -8.64
C ALA A 148 -9.87 -0.76 -8.94
N LYS A 149 -10.82 0.17 -8.99
CA LYS A 149 -12.25 -0.08 -9.31
C LYS A 149 -12.48 -0.61 -10.73
N GLN A 150 -11.49 -0.53 -11.64
CA GLN A 150 -11.58 -1.07 -12.99
C GLN A 150 -11.38 -2.59 -13.04
N ALA A 151 -11.05 -3.22 -11.92
CA ALA A 151 -10.92 -4.67 -11.84
C ALA A 151 -12.30 -5.37 -11.89
N ASN A 152 -12.45 -6.36 -12.76
CA ASN A 152 -13.67 -7.17 -12.92
C ASN A 152 -13.77 -8.23 -11.81
N THR A 153 -13.69 -7.79 -10.54
CA THR A 153 -13.79 -8.64 -9.35
C THR A 153 -14.29 -7.82 -8.16
N ARG A 154 -14.47 -8.48 -7.01
CA ARG A 154 -14.71 -7.76 -5.76
C ARG A 154 -13.49 -6.93 -5.38
N VAL A 155 -13.67 -5.61 -5.26
CA VAL A 155 -12.63 -4.67 -4.85
C VAL A 155 -12.93 -4.13 -3.45
N CYS A 156 -11.94 -4.24 -2.54
CA CYS A 156 -11.93 -3.61 -1.24
C CYS A 156 -10.89 -2.50 -1.20
N LEU A 157 -11.31 -1.26 -0.94
CA LEU A 157 -10.41 -0.11 -0.80
C LEU A 157 -10.14 0.13 0.69
N VAL A 158 -8.87 0.10 1.09
CA VAL A 158 -8.48 0.27 2.50
C VAL A 158 -7.88 1.66 2.68
N ARG A 159 -8.67 2.61 3.17
CA ARG A 159 -8.24 3.98 3.50
C ARG A 159 -7.52 4.00 4.84
N THR A 160 -6.21 3.73 4.79
CA THR A 160 -5.37 3.65 5.99
C THR A 160 -5.09 5.05 6.55
N GLY A 161 -5.23 5.20 7.87
CA GLY A 161 -4.80 6.38 8.61
C GLY A 161 -3.29 6.41 8.83
N LEU A 162 -2.83 7.31 9.70
CA LEU A 162 -1.41 7.36 10.09
C LEU A 162 -1.06 6.14 10.95
N VAL A 163 -0.28 5.23 10.40
CA VAL A 163 0.20 4.05 11.13
C VAL A 163 1.36 4.47 12.04
N LEU A 164 1.24 4.16 13.33
CA LEU A 164 2.21 4.54 14.35
C LEU A 164 3.05 3.34 14.78
N SER A 165 4.38 3.48 14.76
CA SER A 165 5.32 2.53 15.35
C SER A 165 6.53 3.28 15.89
N PRO A 166 7.07 2.87 17.05
CA PRO A 166 8.30 3.46 17.56
C PRO A 166 9.54 3.08 16.75
N LYS A 167 9.44 2.09 15.87
CA LYS A 167 10.57 1.56 15.08
C LYS A 167 10.59 2.10 13.65
N GLU A 168 9.43 2.41 13.08
CA GLU A 168 9.29 2.78 11.67
C GLU A 168 8.23 3.86 11.45
N GLY A 169 8.22 4.46 10.25
CA GLY A 169 7.22 5.45 9.85
C GLY A 169 7.45 6.84 10.45
N ALA A 170 6.43 7.68 10.38
CA ALA A 170 6.49 9.08 10.82
C ALA A 170 6.75 9.22 12.33
N PHE A 171 6.14 8.35 13.14
CA PHE A 171 6.29 8.41 14.59
C PHE A 171 7.73 8.11 15.04
N ALA A 172 8.40 7.13 14.43
CA ALA A 172 9.81 6.83 14.73
C ALA A 172 10.75 8.02 14.47
N LYS A 173 10.42 8.87 13.49
CA LYS A 173 11.22 10.08 13.16
C LYS A 173 11.05 11.21 14.18
N ILE A 174 9.88 11.36 14.76
CA ILE A 174 9.59 12.42 15.72
C ILE A 174 9.86 12.02 17.19
N LEU A 175 9.77 10.73 17.49
CA LEU A 175 9.93 10.21 18.85
C LEU A 175 11.24 10.63 19.54
N PRO A 176 12.42 10.65 18.89
CA PRO A 176 13.66 11.13 19.51
C PRO A 176 13.58 12.58 19.95
N LEU A 177 12.92 13.46 19.16
CA LEU A 177 12.77 14.87 19.53
C LEU A 177 12.02 15.03 20.86
N TYR A 178 10.93 14.26 21.03
CA TYR A 178 10.18 14.28 22.30
C TYR A 178 10.99 13.70 23.46
N ARG A 179 11.79 12.65 23.24
CA ARG A 179 12.65 12.06 24.28
C ARG A 179 13.73 13.02 24.77
N PHE A 180 14.20 13.92 23.92
CA PHE A 180 15.20 14.93 24.26
C PHE A 180 14.57 16.27 24.71
N GLY A 181 13.26 16.32 24.94
CA GLY A 181 12.57 17.55 25.36
C GLY A 181 12.45 18.61 24.24
N LEU A 182 12.75 18.25 22.99
CA LEU A 182 12.68 19.15 21.82
C LEU A 182 11.35 19.00 21.08
N GLY A 183 10.43 18.20 21.62
CA GLY A 183 9.10 18.02 21.04
C GLY A 183 8.24 19.28 21.23
N GLY A 184 7.44 19.60 20.22
CA GLY A 184 6.50 20.72 20.26
C GLY A 184 5.20 20.39 19.52
N LYS A 185 4.24 21.32 19.57
CA LYS A 185 2.99 21.20 18.84
C LYS A 185 3.28 21.21 17.33
N LEU A 186 2.76 20.24 16.59
CA LEU A 186 2.82 20.17 15.14
C LEU A 186 1.53 20.75 14.55
N GLY A 187 1.66 21.86 13.86
CA GLY A 187 0.52 22.57 13.26
C GLY A 187 -0.08 23.65 14.17
N ASN A 188 -1.14 24.29 13.68
CA ASN A 188 -1.83 25.38 14.38
C ASN A 188 -2.81 24.87 15.42
#